data_51f99c8297d16e04b13b975d933d5001
#
_entry.id   51f99c8297d16e04b13b975d933d5001
#
_cell.length_a   1.000
_cell.length_b   1.000
_cell.length_c   1.000
_cell.angle_alpha   90.00
_cell.angle_beta   90.00
_cell.angle_gamma   90.00
#
_symmetry.space_group_name_H-M   'P 1'
#
loop_
_entity.id
_entity.type
_entity.pdbx_description
1 polymer ?
#
loop_
_entity_poly.entity_id
_entity_poly.type
_entity_poly.pdbx_seq_one_letter_code
_entity_poly.pdbx_strand_id
1 'polypeptide(L)'
;MPGGVNSPVRAFGNVNSTPIFIKSASGAYLHDVDGNDYVDFIGSWGPMILGHSNPKIIKAIKDQADLGTSYGAPTEAETSIGEL
;
A
#
# COMPACT_ATOMS: atom_id res chain seq x y z
N MET A 1 -13.88 7.09 -14.33
CA MET A 1 -14.26 5.98 -13.46
C MET A 1 -15.44 6.39 -12.61
N PRO A 2 -16.43 5.55 -12.43
CA PRO A 2 -17.55 5.83 -11.54
C PRO A 2 -17.08 6.14 -10.12
N GLY A 3 -17.54 7.25 -9.52
CA GLY A 3 -17.09 7.72 -8.21
C GLY A 3 -15.64 8.21 -8.16
N GLY A 4 -14.94 8.28 -9.29
CA GLY A 4 -13.55 8.72 -9.39
C GLY A 4 -12.53 7.72 -8.81
N VAL A 5 -12.93 6.49 -8.52
CA VAL A 5 -12.13 5.47 -7.86
C VAL A 5 -12.31 4.11 -8.52
N ASN A 6 -11.38 3.19 -8.28
CA ASN A 6 -11.43 1.83 -8.84
C ASN A 6 -12.08 0.79 -7.90
N SER A 7 -12.62 1.23 -6.78
CA SER A 7 -13.39 0.40 -5.83
C SER A 7 -14.55 1.22 -5.26
N PRO A 8 -15.79 0.71 -5.28
CA PRO A 8 -16.97 1.46 -4.84
C PRO A 8 -16.88 1.99 -3.39
N VAL A 9 -16.27 1.24 -2.50
CA VAL A 9 -16.10 1.62 -1.09
C VAL A 9 -15.28 2.91 -0.96
N ARG A 10 -14.29 3.10 -1.83
CA ARG A 10 -13.40 4.26 -1.82
C ARG A 10 -14.06 5.54 -2.32
N ALA A 11 -15.25 5.46 -2.89
CA ALA A 11 -16.02 6.63 -3.30
C ALA A 11 -16.69 7.39 -2.14
N PHE A 12 -16.63 6.85 -0.91
CA PHE A 12 -17.23 7.42 0.30
C PHE A 12 -18.74 7.59 0.22
N GLY A 13 -19.44 6.88 -0.68
CA GLY A 13 -20.88 6.94 -0.83
C GLY A 13 -21.63 6.55 0.44
N ASN A 14 -21.14 5.54 1.17
CA ASN A 14 -21.76 5.05 2.40
C ASN A 14 -21.61 6.02 3.59
N VAL A 15 -20.66 6.95 3.53
CA VAL A 15 -20.44 7.97 4.57
C VAL A 15 -20.87 9.37 4.10
N ASN A 16 -21.45 9.45 2.90
CA ASN A 16 -21.96 10.70 2.31
C ASN A 16 -20.91 11.82 2.31
N SER A 17 -19.70 11.49 1.90
CA SER A 17 -18.56 12.40 1.88
C SER A 17 -17.84 12.36 0.53
N THR A 18 -17.06 13.38 0.25
CA THR A 18 -16.17 13.41 -0.93
C THR A 18 -14.94 12.52 -0.66
N PRO A 19 -14.54 11.67 -1.64
CA PRO A 19 -13.35 10.86 -1.50
C PRO A 19 -12.09 11.69 -1.23
N ILE A 20 -11.24 11.18 -0.35
CA ILE A 20 -9.92 11.75 -0.08
C ILE A 20 -8.90 11.02 -0.95
N PHE A 21 -8.12 11.78 -1.72
CA PHE A 21 -7.09 11.22 -2.59
C PHE A 21 -5.73 11.29 -1.89
N ILE A 22 -5.15 10.13 -1.61
CA ILE A 22 -3.87 10.02 -0.94
C ILE A 22 -2.73 10.17 -1.96
N LYS A 23 -1.77 11.02 -1.63
CA LYS A 23 -0.58 11.30 -2.43
C LYS A 23 0.62 10.46 -2.00
N SER A 24 0.78 10.28 -0.70
CA SER A 24 1.91 9.55 -0.11
C SER A 24 1.56 9.06 1.28
N ALA A 25 2.42 8.21 1.82
CA ALA A 25 2.27 7.71 3.18
C ALA A 25 3.66 7.41 3.77
N SER A 26 3.80 7.59 5.09
CA SER A 26 5.02 7.24 5.81
C SER A 26 4.71 6.88 7.27
N GLY A 27 5.28 5.80 7.76
CA GLY A 27 5.02 5.32 9.12
C GLY A 27 3.53 5.09 9.34
N ALA A 28 2.96 5.75 10.34
CA ALA A 28 1.54 5.65 10.70
C ALA A 28 0.65 6.69 10.01
N TYR A 29 1.17 7.45 9.05
CA TYR A 29 0.45 8.59 8.47
C TYR A 29 0.20 8.45 6.98
N LEU A 30 -1.00 8.91 6.57
CA LEU A 30 -1.37 9.14 5.18
C LEU A 30 -1.33 10.64 4.90
N HIS A 31 -0.87 11.02 3.72
CA HIS A 31 -0.80 12.42 3.27
C HIS A 31 -1.65 12.58 2.02
N ASP A 32 -2.66 13.45 2.07
CA ASP A 32 -3.53 13.67 0.93
C ASP A 32 -2.96 14.71 -0.07
N VAL A 33 -3.66 14.86 -1.19
CA VAL A 33 -3.25 15.81 -2.25
C VAL A 33 -3.45 17.26 -1.84
N ASP A 34 -4.23 17.53 -0.80
CA ASP A 34 -4.56 18.88 -0.31
C ASP A 34 -3.65 19.32 0.86
N GLY A 35 -2.68 18.49 1.23
CA GLY A 35 -1.71 18.80 2.28
C GLY A 35 -2.16 18.44 3.70
N ASN A 36 -3.20 17.62 3.85
CA ASN A 36 -3.65 17.13 5.15
C ASN A 36 -2.99 15.80 5.49
N ASP A 37 -2.74 15.59 6.78
CA ASP A 37 -2.18 14.36 7.33
C ASP A 37 -3.23 13.62 8.16
N TYR A 38 -3.26 12.30 8.04
CA TYR A 38 -4.19 11.43 8.77
C TYR A 38 -3.43 10.29 9.42
N VAL A 39 -3.80 9.96 10.66
CA VAL A 39 -3.31 8.72 11.28
C VAL A 39 -4.04 7.54 10.62
N ASP A 40 -3.27 6.57 10.14
CA ASP A 40 -3.81 5.39 9.47
C ASP A 40 -4.09 4.27 10.47
N PHE A 41 -5.36 3.98 10.72
CA PHE A 41 -5.81 2.85 11.54
C PHE A 41 -6.20 1.61 10.72
N ILE A 42 -6.07 1.67 9.39
CA ILE A 42 -6.51 0.59 8.50
C ILE A 42 -5.33 -0.28 8.05
N GLY A 43 -4.15 0.35 7.82
CA GLY A 43 -2.95 -0.36 7.40
C GLY A 43 -3.12 -1.06 6.05
N SER A 44 -3.81 -0.41 5.10
CA SER A 44 -4.09 -0.95 3.75
C SER A 44 -4.79 -2.31 3.78
N TRP A 45 -5.71 -2.50 4.74
CA TRP A 45 -6.46 -3.74 4.99
C TRP A 45 -5.60 -4.90 5.51
N GLY A 46 -4.51 -4.57 6.26
CA GLY A 46 -3.70 -5.52 7.00
C GLY A 46 -2.24 -5.68 6.58
N PRO A 47 -1.82 -5.42 5.33
CA PRO A 47 -0.44 -5.70 4.94
C PRO A 47 0.61 -4.72 5.48
N MET A 48 0.23 -3.53 5.96
CA MET A 48 1.18 -2.51 6.41
C MET A 48 1.61 -2.70 7.87
N ILE A 49 2.07 -3.90 8.22
CA ILE A 49 2.45 -4.28 9.60
C ILE A 49 3.56 -3.37 10.15
N LEU A 50 4.52 -2.99 9.32
CA LEU A 50 5.65 -2.12 9.70
C LEU A 50 5.40 -0.65 9.34
N GLY A 51 4.15 -0.29 9.06
CA GLY A 51 3.80 1.04 8.59
C GLY A 51 4.10 1.25 7.11
N HIS A 52 3.81 2.46 6.65
CA HIS A 52 4.02 2.85 5.26
C HIS A 52 5.48 3.20 4.99
N SER A 53 5.96 2.83 3.81
CA SER A 53 7.28 3.22 3.29
C SER A 53 8.43 2.91 4.24
N ASN A 54 8.37 1.78 4.95
CA ASN A 54 9.46 1.34 5.81
C ASN A 54 10.74 1.22 4.95
N PRO A 55 11.86 1.87 5.35
CA PRO A 55 13.07 1.94 4.52
C PRO A 55 13.64 0.57 4.12
N LYS A 56 13.59 -0.42 5.02
CA LYS A 56 14.08 -1.78 4.72
C LYS A 56 13.20 -2.48 3.70
N ILE A 57 11.89 -2.34 3.80
CA ILE A 57 10.92 -2.90 2.85
C ILE A 57 11.08 -2.24 1.48
N ILE A 58 11.16 -0.91 1.45
CA ILE A 58 11.32 -0.15 0.19
C ILE A 58 12.62 -0.53 -0.50
N LYS A 59 13.73 -0.67 0.24
CA LYS A 59 15.01 -1.12 -0.33
C LYS A 59 14.87 -2.51 -0.94
N ALA A 60 14.27 -3.45 -0.24
CA ALA A 60 14.07 -4.81 -0.73
C ALA A 60 13.22 -4.83 -2.01
N ILE A 61 12.16 -4.02 -2.08
CA ILE A 61 11.31 -3.90 -3.27
C ILE A 61 12.10 -3.34 -4.44
N LYS A 62 12.87 -2.26 -4.23
CA LYS A 62 13.69 -1.65 -5.28
C LYS A 62 14.73 -2.62 -5.82
N ASP A 63 15.44 -3.32 -4.93
CA ASP A 63 16.46 -4.31 -5.33
C ASP A 63 15.82 -5.45 -6.14
N GLN A 64 14.67 -5.95 -5.69
CA GLN A 64 13.98 -7.04 -6.39
C GLN A 64 13.36 -6.57 -7.71
N ALA A 65 12.90 -5.32 -7.81
CA ALA A 65 12.34 -4.78 -9.04
C ALA A 65 13.36 -4.79 -10.20
N ASP A 66 14.64 -4.58 -9.89
CA ASP A 66 15.72 -4.66 -10.88
C ASP A 66 15.97 -6.08 -11.41
N LEU A 67 15.58 -7.10 -10.66
CA LEU A 67 15.74 -8.52 -11.02
C LEU A 67 14.47 -9.11 -11.65
N GLY A 68 13.35 -8.52 -11.42
CA GLY A 68 12.04 -8.99 -11.89
C GLY A 68 11.05 -9.16 -10.75
N THR A 69 9.76 -9.10 -11.06
CA THR A 69 8.68 -9.12 -10.08
C THR A 69 7.75 -10.33 -10.20
N SER A 70 7.86 -11.09 -11.28
CA SER A 70 7.07 -12.30 -11.50
C SER A 70 7.72 -13.14 -12.59
N TYR A 71 7.90 -14.43 -12.37
CA TYR A 71 8.63 -15.29 -13.30
C TYR A 71 7.79 -16.42 -13.90
N GLY A 72 6.63 -16.71 -13.34
CA GLY A 72 5.86 -17.90 -13.72
C GLY A 72 6.60 -19.22 -13.44
N ALA A 73 7.51 -19.20 -12.46
CA ALA A 73 8.37 -20.34 -12.07
C ALA A 73 8.69 -20.24 -10.57
N PRO A 74 9.09 -21.35 -9.93
CA PRO A 74 9.49 -21.33 -8.52
C PRO A 74 10.66 -20.40 -8.24
N THR A 75 10.72 -19.85 -7.03
CA THR A 75 11.82 -18.99 -6.57
C THR A 75 12.33 -19.44 -5.22
N GLU A 76 13.59 -19.14 -4.92
CA GLU A 76 14.19 -19.42 -3.61
C GLU A 76 13.49 -18.65 -2.49
N ALA A 77 12.97 -17.47 -2.79
CA ALA A 77 12.22 -16.65 -1.82
C ALA A 77 10.97 -17.35 -1.33
N GLU A 78 10.25 -18.07 -2.20
CA GLU A 78 9.06 -18.85 -1.82
C GLU A 78 9.44 -19.99 -0.86
N THR A 79 10.55 -20.67 -1.12
CA THR A 79 11.07 -21.71 -0.24
C THR A 79 11.45 -21.13 1.12
N SER A 80 12.19 -20.03 1.12
CA SER A 80 12.64 -19.37 2.35
C SER A 80 11.49 -18.94 3.24
N ILE A 81 10.44 -18.33 2.67
CA ILE A 81 9.28 -17.92 3.46
C ILE A 81 8.47 -19.12 3.98
N GLY A 82 8.43 -20.20 3.20
CA GLY A 82 7.74 -21.43 3.61
C GLY A 82 8.42 -22.15 4.78
N GLU A 83 9.69 -21.90 5.01
CA GLU A 83 10.48 -22.49 6.11
C GLU A 83 10.38 -21.69 7.41
N LEU A 84 9.82 -20.48 7.39
CA LEU A 84 9.60 -19.66 8.57
C LEU A 84 8.41 -20.18 9.40
#